data_fd8b588b07fd15ca7b5a6901b603af28
#
_entry.id   fd8b588b07fd15ca7b5a6901b603af28
#
_cell.length_a   1.000
_cell.length_b   1.000
_cell.length_c   1.000
_cell.angle_alpha   90.00
_cell.angle_beta   90.00
_cell.angle_gamma   90.00
#
_symmetry.space_group_name_H-M   'P 1'
#
loop_
_entity.id
_entity.type
_entity.pdbx_description
1 polymer ?
#
loop_
_entity_poly.entity_id
_entity_poly.type
_entity_poly.pdbx_seq_one_letter_code
_entity_poly.pdbx_strand_id
1 'polypeptide(L)'
;MAFQSLFSKYRILPSFLTLVQHKPSYHRFCSFHGPLLPDLVNDISRLLSDHRYPHHDLELSLNPFSEQISSNLVEQVLKRCKNLGFSAHRFFLWAKSIPGFHHSVTSFHILVEILGSCKEFAILWDFLIEMRDSCHYEINNEIFWRIFKAYSRANLPDGAIRSFNRMIEFGIKPTIHDVDKLLYILCKRKHVKQAQQFFDQAKSRFSLTAKTYSILISGWGDIGDSEKACELFQAMLEHGCPVDLLVYNNLLKALCKGGRVDEAKNTFHDMLSKGVEPDAFTYSIFIHSYCDANDVQSAFRVLDKMRRYNLLPNVFTYNCIIKRLCKNEHVEEAYQLLDEMISRGVKPDTWSYNAIQAYHCDHCEVNRALRLMFRMEKDNCLPDRHTYNMVLKLLIRIGRFDKVTEVWENMGGKIFYPSVSTYSVMIHGFCKKKGKLEEACKYFEIMIDEGIPPYVATVELLRNRLLGLGFLDHIEILADKMRQSTSCAIQELANIMIVNRTTRNTLRRDEMYTESDEDVTICF
;
A
#
# COMPACT_ATOMS: atom_id res chain seq x y z
N MET A 1 1.72 1.82 -43.22
CA MET A 1 0.54 1.07 -43.67
C MET A 1 0.52 -0.42 -43.26
N ALA A 2 1.38 -0.91 -42.38
CA ALA A 2 1.40 -2.32 -41.94
C ALA A 2 0.81 -2.58 -40.54
N PHE A 3 0.36 -1.54 -39.86
CA PHE A 3 -0.17 -1.65 -38.48
C PHE A 3 -1.71 -1.67 -38.40
N GLN A 4 -2.41 -1.34 -39.49
CA GLN A 4 -3.87 -1.38 -39.52
C GLN A 4 -4.46 -2.75 -39.88
N SER A 5 -3.66 -3.68 -40.39
CA SER A 5 -4.14 -5.01 -40.82
C SER A 5 -4.21 -6.07 -39.69
N LEU A 6 -3.64 -5.79 -38.51
CA LEU A 6 -3.64 -6.74 -37.38
C LEU A 6 -4.84 -6.61 -36.46
N PHE A 7 -5.58 -5.51 -36.53
CA PHE A 7 -6.78 -5.29 -35.70
C PHE A 7 -8.12 -5.64 -36.39
N SER A 8 -8.11 -6.01 -37.66
CA SER A 8 -9.35 -6.27 -38.41
C SER A 8 -9.87 -7.71 -38.38
N LYS A 9 -9.21 -8.64 -37.66
CA LYS A 9 -9.55 -10.08 -37.67
C LYS A 9 -10.40 -10.58 -36.50
N TYR A 10 -10.80 -9.72 -35.57
CA TYR A 10 -11.75 -10.12 -34.52
C TYR A 10 -12.96 -9.17 -34.52
N ARG A 11 -13.82 -9.34 -35.56
CA ARG A 11 -15.21 -8.89 -35.51
C ARG A 11 -15.96 -9.80 -34.53
N ILE A 12 -16.18 -9.34 -33.33
CA ILE A 12 -17.25 -9.82 -32.44
C ILE A 12 -18.40 -8.82 -32.55
N LEU A 13 -19.56 -9.35 -32.89
CA LEU A 13 -20.83 -8.74 -33.22
C LEU A 13 -21.27 -7.55 -32.34
N PRO A 14 -21.94 -6.56 -32.93
CA PRO A 14 -22.57 -5.45 -32.19
C PRO A 14 -23.99 -5.85 -31.79
N SER A 15 -24.20 -6.22 -30.56
CA SER A 15 -25.54 -6.39 -29.99
C SER A 15 -25.58 -6.04 -28.52
N PHE A 16 -25.20 -4.79 -28.17
CA PHE A 16 -25.54 -4.16 -26.86
C PHE A 16 -25.44 -2.63 -26.90
N LEU A 17 -25.93 -2.03 -27.99
CA LEU A 17 -26.00 -0.57 -28.14
C LEU A 17 -27.41 -0.13 -28.53
N THR A 18 -28.38 -0.53 -27.72
CA THR A 18 -29.74 0.09 -27.74
C THR A 18 -30.43 -0.23 -26.42
N LEU A 19 -30.09 0.49 -25.36
CA LEU A 19 -30.91 0.59 -24.14
C LEU A 19 -30.41 1.69 -23.19
N VAL A 20 -30.25 2.92 -23.71
CA VAL A 20 -30.17 4.10 -22.86
C VAL A 20 -30.93 5.24 -23.56
N GLN A 21 -32.23 5.14 -23.62
CA GLN A 21 -33.15 6.26 -23.75
C GLN A 21 -34.56 5.79 -23.38
N HIS A 22 -34.83 5.71 -22.07
CA HIS A 22 -36.18 5.95 -21.52
C HIS A 22 -36.01 6.15 -20.01
N LYS A 23 -36.22 7.39 -19.56
CA LYS A 23 -36.51 7.67 -18.16
C LYS A 23 -37.90 7.06 -17.86
N PRO A 24 -38.03 6.14 -16.90
CA PRO A 24 -39.33 5.82 -16.36
C PRO A 24 -39.69 6.85 -15.28
N SER A 25 -40.82 7.53 -15.52
CA SER A 25 -41.56 8.23 -14.47
C SER A 25 -41.92 7.23 -13.37
N TYR A 26 -41.46 7.50 -12.16
CA TYR A 26 -41.81 6.71 -10.97
C TYR A 26 -43.27 6.94 -10.60
N HIS A 27 -44.15 6.02 -11.02
CA HIS A 27 -45.40 5.77 -10.33
C HIS A 27 -45.11 4.98 -9.05
N ARG A 28 -45.52 5.58 -7.92
CA ARG A 28 -45.57 4.92 -6.60
C ARG A 28 -46.28 3.58 -6.67
N PHE A 29 -45.52 2.50 -6.50
CA PHE A 29 -46.04 1.24 -5.97
C PHE A 29 -45.47 1.07 -4.57
N CYS A 30 -46.31 1.18 -3.56
CA CYS A 30 -46.02 0.77 -2.19
C CYS A 30 -45.88 -0.75 -2.17
N SER A 31 -44.65 -1.24 -2.21
CA SER A 31 -44.31 -2.57 -1.72
C SER A 31 -43.32 -2.40 -0.55
N PHE A 32 -43.72 -2.91 0.61
CA PHE A 32 -42.93 -3.00 1.82
C PHE A 32 -41.65 -3.82 1.54
N HIS A 33 -40.61 -3.17 1.06
CA HIS A 33 -39.24 -3.68 1.13
C HIS A 33 -38.48 -2.74 2.05
N GLY A 34 -38.12 -3.23 3.21
CA GLY A 34 -37.22 -2.50 4.10
C GLY A 34 -35.91 -2.15 3.35
N PRO A 35 -35.21 -1.10 3.76
CA PRO A 35 -33.99 -0.67 3.08
C PRO A 35 -33.00 -1.83 2.99
N LEU A 36 -32.36 -1.98 1.82
CA LEU A 36 -31.34 -3.01 1.60
C LEU A 36 -30.16 -2.79 2.55
N LEU A 37 -29.58 -3.86 3.08
CA LEU A 37 -28.46 -3.78 4.04
C LEU A 37 -27.31 -2.84 3.60
N PRO A 38 -26.90 -2.77 2.30
CA PRO A 38 -25.90 -1.82 1.82
C PRO A 38 -26.31 -0.34 2.00
N ASP A 39 -27.61 -0.02 1.86
CA ASP A 39 -28.10 1.35 2.00
C ASP A 39 -28.06 1.79 3.47
N LEU A 40 -28.46 0.92 4.39
CA LEU A 40 -28.35 1.16 5.83
C LEU A 40 -26.90 1.37 6.28
N VAL A 41 -25.98 0.56 5.77
CA VAL A 41 -24.53 0.73 6.06
C VAL A 41 -24.04 2.08 5.55
N ASN A 42 -24.48 2.52 4.36
CA ASN A 42 -24.11 3.82 3.80
C ASN A 42 -24.62 4.98 4.65
N ASP A 43 -25.91 4.94 5.04
CA ASP A 43 -26.55 6.01 5.79
C ASP A 43 -25.97 6.16 7.19
N ILE A 44 -25.81 5.06 7.93
CA ILE A 44 -25.18 5.10 9.25
C ILE A 44 -23.72 5.54 9.14
N SER A 45 -22.95 5.07 8.14
CA SER A 45 -21.55 5.48 7.97
C SER A 45 -21.43 6.98 7.66
N ARG A 46 -22.38 7.55 6.93
CA ARG A 46 -22.46 8.99 6.68
C ARG A 46 -22.73 9.76 7.97
N LEU A 47 -23.72 9.33 8.75
CA LEU A 47 -24.02 9.95 10.05
C LEU A 47 -22.80 9.93 10.99
N LEU A 48 -22.06 8.81 11.07
CA LEU A 48 -20.84 8.73 11.87
C LEU A 48 -19.75 9.68 11.36
N SER A 49 -19.68 9.91 10.06
CA SER A 49 -18.73 10.86 9.47
C SER A 49 -19.11 12.30 9.73
N ASP A 50 -20.41 12.63 9.70
CA ASP A 50 -20.93 13.98 9.92
C ASP A 50 -20.85 14.39 11.40
N HIS A 51 -20.99 13.42 12.32
CA HIS A 51 -20.99 13.61 13.77
C HIS A 51 -19.63 13.24 14.40
N ARG A 52 -18.53 13.78 13.86
CA ARG A 52 -17.16 13.47 14.33
C ARG A 52 -16.80 14.06 15.69
N TYR A 53 -17.49 15.11 16.10
CA TYR A 53 -17.14 15.86 17.31
C TYR A 53 -18.00 15.46 18.51
N PRO A 54 -17.45 15.56 19.74
CA PRO A 54 -18.15 15.14 20.95
C PRO A 54 -19.49 15.86 21.23
N HIS A 55 -19.61 17.10 20.75
CA HIS A 55 -20.80 17.95 20.96
C HIS A 55 -21.94 17.68 19.98
N HIS A 56 -21.75 16.76 19.03
CA HIS A 56 -22.82 16.37 18.11
C HIS A 56 -23.71 15.29 18.74
N ASP A 57 -25.04 15.42 18.57
CA ASP A 57 -26.03 14.46 19.08
C ASP A 57 -26.15 13.23 18.18
N LEU A 58 -25.08 12.44 18.13
CA LEU A 58 -25.00 11.25 17.29
C LEU A 58 -26.07 10.21 17.64
N GLU A 59 -26.27 9.98 18.94
CA GLU A 59 -27.19 8.96 19.47
C GLU A 59 -28.63 9.26 19.06
N LEU A 60 -29.06 10.53 19.10
CA LEU A 60 -30.38 10.95 18.64
C LEU A 60 -30.55 10.70 17.14
N SER A 61 -29.54 10.96 16.34
CA SER A 61 -29.54 10.72 14.88
C SER A 61 -29.55 9.25 14.53
N LEU A 62 -29.09 8.37 15.42
CA LEU A 62 -29.07 6.91 15.23
C LEU A 62 -30.39 6.22 15.65
N ASN A 63 -31.20 6.84 16.51
CA ASN A 63 -32.44 6.24 17.01
C ASN A 63 -33.40 5.69 15.95
N PRO A 64 -33.58 6.32 14.77
CA PRO A 64 -34.45 5.77 13.70
C PRO A 64 -34.00 4.40 13.18
N PHE A 65 -32.76 4.00 13.43
CA PHE A 65 -32.19 2.73 12.97
C PHE A 65 -32.24 1.62 14.04
N SER A 66 -32.74 1.91 15.24
CA SER A 66 -32.70 0.99 16.39
C SER A 66 -33.37 -0.36 16.13
N GLU A 67 -34.50 -0.39 15.41
CA GLU A 67 -35.22 -1.61 15.08
C GLU A 67 -34.53 -2.49 14.03
N GLN A 68 -33.57 -1.92 13.29
CA GLN A 68 -32.90 -2.58 12.16
C GLN A 68 -31.50 -3.07 12.52
N ILE A 69 -31.08 -2.86 13.80
CA ILE A 69 -29.75 -3.24 14.26
C ILE A 69 -29.58 -4.75 14.28
N SER A 70 -28.51 -5.22 13.65
CA SER A 70 -28.05 -6.61 13.68
C SER A 70 -26.54 -6.66 13.82
N SER A 71 -26.00 -7.78 14.34
CA SER A 71 -24.54 -7.96 14.48
C SER A 71 -23.81 -7.78 13.15
N ASN A 72 -24.38 -8.24 12.05
CA ASN A 72 -23.81 -8.09 10.71
C ASN A 72 -23.77 -6.61 10.26
N LEU A 73 -24.86 -5.85 10.50
CA LEU A 73 -24.91 -4.42 10.19
C LEU A 73 -23.84 -3.65 10.97
N VAL A 74 -23.73 -3.90 12.28
CA VAL A 74 -22.71 -3.25 13.14
C VAL A 74 -21.30 -3.56 12.64
N GLU A 75 -21.00 -4.82 12.31
CA GLU A 75 -19.69 -5.19 11.77
C GLU A 75 -19.36 -4.47 10.45
N GLN A 76 -20.33 -4.37 9.53
CA GLN A 76 -20.10 -3.70 8.24
C GLN A 76 -19.90 -2.20 8.40
N VAL A 77 -20.68 -1.53 9.25
CA VAL A 77 -20.52 -0.12 9.58
C VAL A 77 -19.15 0.12 10.19
N LEU A 78 -18.75 -0.66 11.20
CA LEU A 78 -17.43 -0.53 11.82
C LEU A 78 -16.28 -0.76 10.82
N LYS A 79 -16.39 -1.78 9.94
CA LYS A 79 -15.39 -2.04 8.89
C LYS A 79 -15.23 -0.87 7.92
N ARG A 80 -16.31 -0.11 7.68
CA ARG A 80 -16.29 1.07 6.81
C ARG A 80 -15.75 2.31 7.51
N CYS A 81 -16.02 2.46 8.79
CA CYS A 81 -15.66 3.64 9.60
C CYS A 81 -14.28 3.55 10.28
N LYS A 82 -13.29 2.94 9.62
CA LYS A 82 -11.96 2.65 10.20
C LYS A 82 -11.19 3.88 10.71
N ASN A 83 -11.50 5.07 10.22
CA ASN A 83 -10.81 6.31 10.56
C ASN A 83 -11.63 7.21 11.51
N LEU A 84 -12.74 6.72 12.04
CA LEU A 84 -13.68 7.47 12.89
C LEU A 84 -13.70 6.90 14.32
N GLY A 85 -12.53 6.82 14.99
CA GLY A 85 -12.35 6.14 16.27
C GLY A 85 -13.40 6.53 17.32
N PHE A 86 -13.53 7.81 17.61
CA PHE A 86 -14.47 8.32 18.59
C PHE A 86 -15.94 8.06 18.20
N SER A 87 -16.35 8.37 16.97
CA SER A 87 -17.72 8.15 16.50
C SER A 87 -18.06 6.65 16.43
N ALA A 88 -17.10 5.80 16.02
CA ALA A 88 -17.27 4.35 16.00
C ALA A 88 -17.48 3.78 17.42
N HIS A 89 -16.76 4.32 18.41
CA HIS A 89 -16.95 3.95 19.81
C HIS A 89 -18.35 4.37 20.33
N ARG A 90 -18.79 5.60 20.04
CA ARG A 90 -20.17 6.06 20.40
C ARG A 90 -21.24 5.19 19.75
N PHE A 91 -21.09 4.88 18.46
CA PHE A 91 -21.99 3.98 17.74
C PHE A 91 -22.05 2.59 18.38
N PHE A 92 -20.90 2.06 18.78
CA PHE A 92 -20.84 0.76 19.46
C PHE A 92 -21.58 0.78 20.80
N LEU A 93 -21.37 1.81 21.62
CA LEU A 93 -22.07 1.98 22.90
C LEU A 93 -23.57 2.20 22.72
N TRP A 94 -23.97 2.99 21.74
CA TRP A 94 -25.37 3.17 21.37
C TRP A 94 -26.03 1.84 20.99
N ALA A 95 -25.41 1.05 20.12
CA ALA A 95 -25.94 -0.25 19.74
C ALA A 95 -26.06 -1.20 20.95
N LYS A 96 -25.08 -1.17 21.88
CA LYS A 96 -25.13 -1.93 23.15
C LYS A 96 -26.33 -1.54 24.03
N SER A 97 -26.78 -0.29 23.98
CA SER A 97 -27.93 0.21 24.77
C SER A 97 -29.29 -0.26 24.26
N ILE A 98 -29.36 -0.84 23.06
CA ILE A 98 -30.62 -1.33 22.46
C ILE A 98 -31.03 -2.63 23.15
N PRO A 99 -32.26 -2.72 23.69
CA PRO A 99 -32.76 -3.92 24.36
C PRO A 99 -32.71 -5.15 23.44
N GLY A 100 -32.14 -6.26 23.93
CA GLY A 100 -32.04 -7.52 23.19
C GLY A 100 -30.91 -7.61 22.16
N PHE A 101 -30.14 -6.56 21.95
CA PHE A 101 -28.96 -6.59 21.09
C PHE A 101 -27.70 -6.99 21.86
N HIS A 102 -26.89 -7.86 21.26
CA HIS A 102 -25.59 -8.27 21.77
C HIS A 102 -24.54 -8.19 20.66
N HIS A 103 -23.41 -7.57 20.95
CA HIS A 103 -22.29 -7.49 20.03
C HIS A 103 -21.67 -8.87 19.78
N SER A 104 -21.21 -9.11 18.56
CA SER A 104 -20.39 -10.27 18.25
C SER A 104 -18.95 -10.08 18.71
N VAL A 105 -18.23 -11.18 18.93
CA VAL A 105 -16.77 -11.18 19.19
C VAL A 105 -16.01 -10.39 18.11
N THR A 106 -16.43 -10.52 16.87
CA THR A 106 -15.84 -9.82 15.72
C THR A 106 -15.99 -8.31 15.85
N SER A 107 -17.15 -7.80 16.31
CA SER A 107 -17.38 -6.36 16.50
C SER A 107 -16.42 -5.76 17.53
N PHE A 108 -16.15 -6.46 18.63
CA PHE A 108 -15.15 -6.06 19.62
C PHE A 108 -13.75 -5.97 19.01
N HIS A 109 -13.33 -6.98 18.26
CA HIS A 109 -12.03 -6.98 17.60
C HIS A 109 -11.87 -5.84 16.59
N ILE A 110 -12.93 -5.54 15.83
CA ILE A 110 -12.93 -4.44 14.87
C ILE A 110 -12.81 -3.10 15.59
N LEU A 111 -13.55 -2.89 16.69
CA LEU A 111 -13.49 -1.64 17.45
C LEU A 111 -12.11 -1.42 18.06
N VAL A 112 -11.49 -2.46 18.65
CA VAL A 112 -10.11 -2.39 19.16
C VAL A 112 -9.13 -1.99 18.04
N GLU A 113 -9.28 -2.53 16.84
CA GLU A 113 -8.46 -2.15 15.68
C GLU A 113 -8.69 -0.69 15.24
N ILE A 114 -9.93 -0.21 15.27
CA ILE A 114 -10.29 1.17 14.92
C ILE A 114 -9.67 2.14 15.92
N LEU A 115 -9.92 1.94 17.22
CA LEU A 115 -9.40 2.81 18.28
C LEU A 115 -7.86 2.84 18.25
N GLY A 116 -7.23 1.68 18.07
CA GLY A 116 -5.78 1.60 17.94
C GLY A 116 -5.24 2.29 16.67
N SER A 117 -5.98 2.24 15.56
CA SER A 117 -5.59 2.90 14.30
C SER A 117 -5.72 4.42 14.38
N CYS A 118 -6.73 4.91 15.09
CA CYS A 118 -6.97 6.32 15.37
C CYS A 118 -6.09 6.86 16.52
N LYS A 119 -5.29 6.00 17.18
CA LYS A 119 -4.46 6.32 18.36
C LYS A 119 -5.24 6.73 19.60
N GLU A 120 -6.50 6.37 19.68
CA GLU A 120 -7.40 6.63 20.83
C GLU A 120 -7.15 5.60 21.95
N PHE A 121 -5.90 5.55 22.44
CA PHE A 121 -5.49 4.52 23.41
C PHE A 121 -6.14 4.66 24.78
N ALA A 122 -6.49 5.88 25.21
CA ALA A 122 -7.22 6.08 26.46
C ALA A 122 -8.59 5.40 26.38
N ILE A 123 -9.38 5.74 25.37
CA ILE A 123 -10.71 5.15 25.12
C ILE A 123 -10.60 3.63 24.95
N LEU A 124 -9.56 3.15 24.27
CA LEU A 124 -9.33 1.71 24.08
C LEU A 124 -9.16 0.98 25.43
N TRP A 125 -8.40 1.55 26.36
CA TRP A 125 -8.19 0.92 27.66
C TRP A 125 -9.42 1.00 28.55
N ASP A 126 -10.14 2.13 28.55
CA ASP A 126 -11.40 2.28 29.29
C ASP A 126 -12.43 1.27 28.78
N PHE A 127 -12.53 1.10 27.46
CA PHE A 127 -13.38 0.11 26.82
C PHE A 127 -13.02 -1.33 27.22
N LEU A 128 -11.73 -1.68 27.28
CA LEU A 128 -11.30 -3.02 27.72
C LEU A 128 -11.60 -3.28 29.19
N ILE A 129 -11.48 -2.27 30.06
CA ILE A 129 -11.83 -2.37 31.48
C ILE A 129 -13.34 -2.61 31.60
N GLU A 130 -14.16 -1.84 30.89
CA GLU A 130 -15.61 -2.03 30.85
C GLU A 130 -16.00 -3.44 30.39
N MET A 131 -15.33 -3.95 29.36
CA MET A 131 -15.54 -5.31 28.86
C MET A 131 -15.22 -6.37 29.95
N ARG A 132 -14.10 -6.22 30.62
CA ARG A 132 -13.69 -7.13 31.71
C ARG A 132 -14.74 -7.16 32.82
N ASP A 133 -15.22 -5.97 33.22
CA ASP A 133 -16.11 -5.82 34.40
C ASP A 133 -17.55 -6.25 34.07
N SER A 134 -17.96 -6.22 32.80
CA SER A 134 -19.33 -6.59 32.38
C SER A 134 -19.60 -8.11 32.29
N CYS A 135 -18.59 -8.96 32.46
CA CYS A 135 -18.66 -10.43 32.46
C CYS A 135 -19.30 -11.09 31.19
N HIS A 136 -19.58 -10.33 30.15
CA HIS A 136 -20.25 -10.82 28.94
C HIS A 136 -19.28 -11.21 27.81
N TYR A 137 -18.00 -10.93 27.98
CA TYR A 137 -17.00 -11.18 26.96
C TYR A 137 -15.66 -11.63 27.56
N GLU A 138 -15.18 -12.77 27.11
CA GLU A 138 -13.87 -13.29 27.55
C GLU A 138 -12.74 -12.61 26.74
N ILE A 139 -11.94 -11.80 27.43
CA ILE A 139 -10.77 -11.14 26.82
C ILE A 139 -9.67 -12.21 26.66
N ASN A 140 -9.22 -12.41 25.42
CA ASN A 140 -8.22 -13.42 25.06
C ASN A 140 -6.91 -12.78 24.56
N ASN A 141 -5.89 -13.61 24.36
CA ASN A 141 -4.57 -13.18 23.90
C ASN A 141 -4.64 -12.45 22.54
N GLU A 142 -5.59 -12.80 21.68
CA GLU A 142 -5.71 -12.19 20.34
C GLU A 142 -5.99 -10.69 20.40
N ILE A 143 -6.78 -10.24 21.37
CA ILE A 143 -7.03 -8.80 21.59
C ILE A 143 -5.72 -8.08 21.92
N PHE A 144 -4.89 -8.65 22.79
CA PHE A 144 -3.60 -8.05 23.13
C PHE A 144 -2.65 -8.02 21.95
N TRP A 145 -2.64 -9.02 21.08
CA TRP A 145 -1.83 -8.99 19.85
C TRP A 145 -2.27 -7.88 18.90
N ARG A 146 -3.57 -7.56 18.85
CA ARG A 146 -4.09 -6.40 18.09
C ARG A 146 -3.63 -5.09 18.72
N ILE A 147 -3.62 -5.00 20.05
CA ILE A 147 -3.12 -3.83 20.80
C ILE A 147 -1.61 -3.64 20.57
N PHE A 148 -0.80 -4.69 20.65
CA PHE A 148 0.64 -4.63 20.35
C PHE A 148 0.88 -4.07 18.95
N LYS A 149 0.11 -4.57 17.98
CA LYS A 149 0.18 -4.12 16.59
C LYS A 149 -0.24 -2.65 16.44
N ALA A 150 -1.24 -2.20 17.17
CA ALA A 150 -1.72 -0.83 17.15
C ALA A 150 -0.68 0.14 17.72
N TYR A 151 -0.15 -0.12 18.91
CA TYR A 151 0.93 0.68 19.49
C TYR A 151 2.18 0.72 18.62
N SER A 152 2.60 -0.41 18.08
CA SER A 152 3.76 -0.50 17.20
C SER A 152 3.55 0.28 15.87
N ARG A 153 2.33 0.28 15.32
CA ARG A 153 1.96 1.12 14.16
C ARG A 153 1.94 2.61 14.48
N ALA A 154 1.56 2.96 15.70
CA ALA A 154 1.57 4.34 16.18
C ALA A 154 2.97 4.87 16.51
N ASN A 155 4.03 4.05 16.33
CA ASN A 155 5.41 4.35 16.71
C ASN A 155 5.59 4.52 18.23
N LEU A 156 4.86 3.73 19.03
CA LEU A 156 4.87 3.73 20.49
C LEU A 156 5.24 2.34 21.04
N PRO A 157 6.48 1.85 20.83
CA PRO A 157 6.89 0.49 21.21
C PRO A 157 6.77 0.23 22.71
N ASP A 158 7.07 1.23 23.56
CA ASP A 158 6.94 1.10 25.02
C ASP A 158 5.50 0.88 25.46
N GLY A 159 4.53 1.45 24.71
CA GLY A 159 3.11 1.18 24.92
C GLY A 159 2.75 -0.28 24.67
N ALA A 160 3.33 -0.88 23.62
CA ALA A 160 3.14 -2.30 23.34
C ALA A 160 3.74 -3.19 24.44
N ILE A 161 4.92 -2.86 24.96
CA ILE A 161 5.58 -3.61 26.06
C ILE A 161 4.75 -3.45 27.36
N ARG A 162 4.32 -2.25 27.70
CA ARG A 162 3.42 -2.05 28.86
C ARG A 162 2.13 -2.85 28.72
N SER A 163 1.55 -2.91 27.52
CA SER A 163 0.34 -3.70 27.26
C SER A 163 0.55 -5.20 27.51
N PHE A 164 1.72 -5.74 27.20
CA PHE A 164 2.08 -7.14 27.52
C PHE A 164 2.07 -7.38 29.03
N ASN A 165 2.65 -6.47 29.83
CA ASN A 165 2.66 -6.61 31.28
C ASN A 165 1.25 -6.50 31.89
N ARG A 166 0.36 -5.72 31.26
CA ARG A 166 -1.03 -5.58 31.68
C ARG A 166 -1.92 -6.79 31.37
N MET A 167 -1.48 -7.76 30.57
CA MET A 167 -2.25 -8.99 30.31
C MET A 167 -2.72 -9.67 31.59
N ILE A 168 -1.87 -9.67 32.62
CA ILE A 168 -2.16 -10.27 33.94
C ILE A 168 -3.35 -9.57 34.63
N GLU A 169 -3.49 -8.23 34.48
CA GLU A 169 -4.60 -7.45 35.02
C GLU A 169 -5.96 -7.88 34.45
N PHE A 170 -5.96 -8.49 33.28
CA PHE A 170 -7.12 -9.03 32.58
C PHE A 170 -7.28 -10.55 32.73
N GLY A 171 -6.60 -11.16 33.71
CA GLY A 171 -6.68 -12.60 33.97
C GLY A 171 -5.93 -13.48 32.99
N ILE A 172 -5.17 -12.91 32.04
CA ILE A 172 -4.42 -13.65 31.03
C ILE A 172 -3.00 -13.89 31.54
N LYS A 173 -2.60 -15.17 31.65
CA LYS A 173 -1.22 -15.54 31.95
C LYS A 173 -0.39 -15.53 30.66
N PRO A 174 0.57 -14.59 30.49
CA PRO A 174 1.38 -14.53 29.28
C PRO A 174 2.20 -15.81 29.08
N THR A 175 2.32 -16.25 27.85
CA THR A 175 3.07 -17.43 27.42
C THR A 175 4.26 -17.03 26.56
N ILE A 176 5.17 -17.97 26.28
CA ILE A 176 6.28 -17.75 25.34
C ILE A 176 5.77 -17.37 23.94
N HIS A 177 4.59 -17.83 23.56
CA HIS A 177 3.97 -17.46 22.28
C HIS A 177 3.62 -15.96 22.21
N ASP A 178 3.17 -15.38 23.33
CA ASP A 178 2.87 -13.95 23.41
C ASP A 178 4.15 -13.11 23.38
N VAL A 179 5.23 -13.60 24.00
CA VAL A 179 6.59 -13.01 23.90
C VAL A 179 7.04 -13.00 22.44
N ASP A 180 7.01 -14.14 21.76
CA ASP A 180 7.38 -14.25 20.34
C ASP A 180 6.55 -13.31 19.46
N LYS A 181 5.25 -13.21 19.76
CA LYS A 181 4.33 -12.35 18.98
C LYS A 181 4.66 -10.87 19.14
N LEU A 182 4.93 -10.41 20.36
CA LEU A 182 5.33 -9.04 20.64
C LEU A 182 6.68 -8.72 19.98
N LEU A 183 7.69 -9.57 20.16
CA LEU A 183 9.00 -9.42 19.55
C LEU A 183 8.89 -9.32 18.02
N TYR A 184 8.13 -10.23 17.38
CA TYR A 184 7.90 -10.20 15.94
C TYR A 184 7.27 -8.91 15.47
N ILE A 185 6.24 -8.39 16.19
CA ILE A 185 5.57 -7.15 15.86
C ILE A 185 6.53 -5.96 15.95
N LEU A 186 7.32 -5.88 17.02
CA LEU A 186 8.32 -4.82 17.22
C LEU A 186 9.42 -4.86 16.15
N CYS A 187 10.01 -6.03 15.89
CA CYS A 187 11.05 -6.20 14.87
C CYS A 187 10.54 -5.82 13.47
N LYS A 188 9.33 -6.28 13.09
CA LYS A 188 8.74 -5.96 11.79
C LYS A 188 8.51 -4.45 11.57
N ARG A 189 8.40 -3.67 12.65
CA ARG A 189 8.26 -2.22 12.63
C ARG A 189 9.57 -1.47 12.85
N LYS A 190 10.71 -2.19 12.86
CA LYS A 190 12.06 -1.65 13.08
C LYS A 190 12.29 -1.11 14.50
N HIS A 191 11.46 -1.48 15.47
CA HIS A 191 11.68 -1.17 16.89
C HIS A 191 12.56 -2.23 17.56
N VAL A 192 13.66 -2.59 16.90
CA VAL A 192 14.50 -3.74 17.29
C VAL A 192 15.21 -3.50 18.61
N LYS A 193 15.59 -2.26 18.92
CA LYS A 193 16.24 -1.91 20.21
C LYS A 193 15.30 -2.17 21.39
N GLN A 194 14.04 -1.76 21.27
CA GLN A 194 13.02 -2.00 22.29
C GLN A 194 12.67 -3.49 22.38
N ALA A 195 12.65 -4.18 21.23
CA ALA A 195 12.47 -5.63 21.20
C ALA A 195 13.61 -6.35 21.95
N GLN A 196 14.86 -5.91 21.79
CA GLN A 196 16.01 -6.44 22.54
C GLN A 196 15.87 -6.21 24.04
N GLN A 197 15.52 -4.99 24.46
CA GLN A 197 15.30 -4.69 25.89
C GLN A 197 14.21 -5.55 26.50
N PHE A 198 13.11 -5.75 25.78
CA PHE A 198 12.04 -6.64 26.21
C PHE A 198 12.48 -8.11 26.28
N PHE A 199 13.24 -8.57 25.30
CA PHE A 199 13.82 -9.92 25.28
C PHE A 199 14.73 -10.16 26.48
N ASP A 200 15.58 -9.20 26.83
CA ASP A 200 16.49 -9.31 27.97
C ASP A 200 15.74 -9.39 29.31
N GLN A 201 14.60 -8.69 29.42
CA GLN A 201 13.68 -8.81 30.56
C GLN A 201 12.93 -10.16 30.56
N ALA A 202 12.56 -10.67 29.40
CA ALA A 202 11.83 -11.92 29.27
C ALA A 202 12.68 -13.17 29.62
N LYS A 203 14.01 -13.13 29.44
CA LYS A 203 14.95 -14.23 29.75
C LYS A 203 14.79 -14.78 31.15
N SER A 204 14.52 -13.92 32.15
CA SER A 204 14.37 -14.33 33.55
C SER A 204 13.00 -14.96 33.86
N ARG A 205 12.01 -14.78 32.98
CA ARG A 205 10.62 -15.16 33.23
C ARG A 205 10.13 -16.32 32.36
N PHE A 206 10.74 -16.50 31.20
CA PHE A 206 10.30 -17.47 30.21
C PHE A 206 11.48 -18.33 29.71
N SER A 207 11.22 -19.60 29.43
CA SER A 207 12.15 -20.45 28.72
C SER A 207 12.16 -20.08 27.24
N LEU A 208 13.24 -19.42 26.80
CA LEU A 208 13.36 -18.94 25.43
C LEU A 208 13.58 -20.08 24.45
N THR A 209 13.05 -19.99 23.26
CA THR A 209 13.13 -21.01 22.21
C THR A 209 13.98 -20.54 21.03
N ALA A 210 14.40 -21.47 20.18
CA ALA A 210 15.07 -21.17 18.91
C ALA A 210 14.29 -20.13 18.07
N LYS A 211 12.95 -20.20 18.10
CA LYS A 211 12.08 -19.24 17.42
C LYS A 211 12.24 -17.82 17.98
N THR A 212 12.34 -17.69 19.31
CA THR A 212 12.51 -16.37 19.97
C THR A 212 13.81 -15.70 19.51
N TYR A 213 14.93 -16.46 19.51
CA TYR A 213 16.21 -15.97 19.00
C TYR A 213 16.13 -15.63 17.51
N SER A 214 15.53 -16.51 16.70
CA SER A 214 15.38 -16.32 15.25
C SER A 214 14.65 -15.03 14.89
N ILE A 215 13.62 -14.63 15.66
CA ILE A 215 12.89 -13.36 15.46
C ILE A 215 13.81 -12.17 15.64
N LEU A 216 14.64 -12.16 16.69
CA LEU A 216 15.56 -11.05 16.94
C LEU A 216 16.73 -11.02 15.97
N ILE A 217 17.33 -12.18 15.63
CA ILE A 217 18.37 -12.28 14.59
C ILE A 217 17.85 -11.68 13.28
N SER A 218 16.62 -12.04 12.88
CA SER A 218 15.97 -11.45 11.69
C SER A 218 15.75 -9.94 11.85
N GLY A 219 15.32 -9.49 13.04
CA GLY A 219 15.06 -8.08 13.33
C GLY A 219 16.32 -7.22 13.20
N TRP A 220 17.43 -7.62 13.81
CA TRP A 220 18.72 -6.94 13.72
C TRP A 220 19.26 -6.98 12.28
N GLY A 221 19.13 -8.13 11.60
CA GLY A 221 19.46 -8.23 10.18
C GLY A 221 18.64 -7.32 9.30
N ASP A 222 17.35 -7.12 9.58
CA ASP A 222 16.48 -6.24 8.79
C ASP A 222 16.83 -4.74 8.93
N ILE A 223 17.50 -4.32 10.00
CA ILE A 223 18.04 -2.96 10.15
C ILE A 223 19.51 -2.82 9.72
N GLY A 224 20.15 -3.94 9.36
CA GLY A 224 21.53 -3.98 8.84
C GLY A 224 22.61 -4.18 9.91
N ASP A 225 22.24 -4.43 11.17
CA ASP A 225 23.18 -4.71 12.26
C ASP A 225 23.47 -6.22 12.33
N SER A 226 24.41 -6.65 11.50
CA SER A 226 24.83 -8.06 11.43
C SER A 226 25.67 -8.50 12.63
N GLU A 227 26.33 -7.57 13.34
CA GLU A 227 27.11 -7.85 14.53
C GLU A 227 26.20 -8.34 15.67
N LYS A 228 25.14 -7.59 15.96
CA LYS A 228 24.11 -7.99 16.94
C LYS A 228 23.42 -9.30 16.59
N ALA A 229 23.19 -9.54 15.29
CA ALA A 229 22.64 -10.81 14.83
C ALA A 229 23.57 -11.99 15.13
N CYS A 230 24.90 -11.83 14.94
CA CYS A 230 25.90 -12.83 15.28
C CYS A 230 26.02 -13.06 16.80
N GLU A 231 26.02 -12.00 17.61
CA GLU A 231 26.02 -12.10 19.08
C GLU A 231 24.83 -12.95 19.58
N LEU A 232 23.63 -12.69 19.04
CA LEU A 232 22.43 -13.44 19.40
C LEU A 232 22.48 -14.90 18.95
N PHE A 233 23.06 -15.16 17.78
CA PHE A 233 23.27 -16.54 17.32
C PHE A 233 24.24 -17.29 18.23
N GLN A 234 25.34 -16.67 18.66
CA GLN A 234 26.28 -17.24 19.60
C GLN A 234 25.61 -17.49 20.97
N ALA A 235 24.88 -16.52 21.50
CA ALA A 235 24.12 -16.69 22.74
C ALA A 235 23.10 -17.83 22.66
N MET A 236 22.47 -18.04 21.50
CA MET A 236 21.58 -19.15 21.26
C MET A 236 22.28 -20.49 21.36
N LEU A 237 23.49 -20.62 20.80
CA LEU A 237 24.31 -21.82 20.89
C LEU A 237 24.73 -22.12 22.34
N GLU A 238 25.16 -21.11 23.09
CA GLU A 238 25.55 -21.21 24.49
C GLU A 238 24.41 -21.68 25.40
N HIS A 239 23.17 -21.31 25.07
CA HIS A 239 21.97 -21.77 25.76
C HIS A 239 21.49 -23.16 25.29
N GLY A 240 22.24 -23.85 24.41
CA GLY A 240 21.90 -25.18 23.93
C GLY A 240 20.63 -25.26 23.08
N CYS A 241 20.16 -24.13 22.52
CA CYS A 241 19.00 -24.12 21.63
C CYS A 241 19.34 -24.77 20.28
N PRO A 242 18.49 -25.67 19.74
CA PRO A 242 18.76 -26.32 18.46
C PRO A 242 18.73 -25.28 17.33
N VAL A 243 19.72 -25.37 16.43
CA VAL A 243 19.79 -24.48 15.25
C VAL A 243 19.17 -25.22 14.08
N ASP A 244 18.12 -24.60 13.52
CA ASP A 244 17.41 -25.11 12.35
C ASP A 244 17.73 -24.30 11.10
N LEU A 245 17.17 -24.73 9.96
CA LEU A 245 17.27 -24.03 8.67
C LEU A 245 16.83 -22.56 8.74
N LEU A 246 15.78 -22.27 9.52
CA LEU A 246 15.24 -20.92 9.63
C LEU A 246 16.23 -19.96 10.32
N VAL A 247 16.87 -20.43 11.39
CA VAL A 247 17.89 -19.63 12.11
C VAL A 247 19.08 -19.36 11.21
N TYR A 248 19.61 -20.38 10.50
CA TYR A 248 20.70 -20.19 9.55
C TYR A 248 20.31 -19.19 8.44
N ASN A 249 19.15 -19.35 7.85
CA ASN A 249 18.67 -18.44 6.80
C ASN A 249 18.56 -16.98 7.30
N ASN A 250 18.09 -16.75 8.52
CA ASN A 250 18.01 -15.43 9.11
C ASN A 250 19.40 -14.83 9.37
N LEU A 251 20.35 -15.62 9.86
CA LEU A 251 21.74 -15.20 10.07
C LEU A 251 22.44 -14.88 8.74
N LEU A 252 22.34 -15.78 7.76
CA LEU A 252 22.87 -15.58 6.42
C LEU A 252 22.33 -14.30 5.78
N LYS A 253 21.02 -14.05 5.89
CA LYS A 253 20.39 -12.83 5.42
C LYS A 253 20.93 -11.60 6.13
N ALA A 254 21.14 -11.65 7.44
CA ALA A 254 21.71 -10.55 8.22
C ALA A 254 23.14 -10.22 7.79
N LEU A 255 23.99 -11.24 7.66
CA LEU A 255 25.38 -11.12 7.21
C LEU A 255 25.47 -10.57 5.79
N CYS A 256 24.71 -11.11 4.85
CA CYS A 256 24.66 -10.65 3.47
C CYS A 256 24.20 -9.18 3.37
N LYS A 257 23.17 -8.79 4.13
CA LYS A 257 22.68 -7.41 4.16
C LYS A 257 23.67 -6.44 4.81
N GLY A 258 24.41 -6.91 5.79
CA GLY A 258 25.52 -6.17 6.41
C GLY A 258 26.80 -6.10 5.56
N GLY A 259 26.81 -6.66 4.34
CA GLY A 259 27.98 -6.71 3.45
C GLY A 259 29.05 -7.74 3.84
N ARG A 260 28.82 -8.54 4.86
CA ARG A 260 29.77 -9.56 5.40
C ARG A 260 29.62 -10.89 4.64
N VAL A 261 29.76 -10.86 3.32
CA VAL A 261 29.48 -11.98 2.44
C VAL A 261 30.41 -13.18 2.70
N ASP A 262 31.66 -12.95 3.05
CA ASP A 262 32.61 -14.04 3.32
C ASP A 262 32.28 -14.78 4.63
N GLU A 263 31.83 -14.07 5.63
CA GLU A 263 31.32 -14.70 6.86
C GLU A 263 29.99 -15.45 6.61
N ALA A 264 29.14 -14.92 5.71
CA ALA A 264 27.98 -15.68 5.28
C ALA A 264 28.36 -16.99 4.58
N LYS A 265 29.43 -17.02 3.76
CA LYS A 265 29.95 -18.26 3.16
C LYS A 265 30.44 -19.25 4.23
N ASN A 266 31.19 -18.76 5.23
CA ASN A 266 31.64 -19.57 6.34
C ASN A 266 30.47 -20.16 7.14
N THR A 267 29.45 -19.35 7.44
CA THR A 267 28.22 -19.79 8.10
C THR A 267 27.46 -20.82 7.26
N PHE A 268 27.43 -20.66 5.93
CA PHE A 268 26.85 -21.63 5.02
C PHE A 268 27.61 -22.99 5.04
N HIS A 269 28.94 -22.96 5.15
CA HIS A 269 29.74 -24.20 5.31
C HIS A 269 29.51 -24.84 6.67
N ASP A 270 29.39 -24.06 7.75
CA ASP A 270 29.03 -24.56 9.09
C ASP A 270 27.65 -25.25 9.05
N MET A 271 26.67 -24.63 8.41
CA MET A 271 25.35 -25.20 8.20
C MET A 271 25.41 -26.60 7.54
N LEU A 272 26.18 -26.72 6.46
CA LEU A 272 26.38 -28.01 5.76
C LEU A 272 27.08 -29.03 6.64
N SER A 273 28.11 -28.62 7.39
CA SER A 273 28.88 -29.53 8.28
C SER A 273 28.03 -30.10 9.42
N LYS A 274 27.00 -29.35 9.85
CA LYS A 274 26.03 -29.80 10.86
C LYS A 274 24.84 -30.59 10.27
N GLY A 275 24.87 -30.88 8.97
CA GLY A 275 23.84 -31.66 8.30
C GLY A 275 22.53 -30.91 8.04
N VAL A 276 22.53 -29.59 8.14
CA VAL A 276 21.36 -28.77 7.79
C VAL A 276 21.38 -28.48 6.28
N GLU A 277 20.44 -29.06 5.55
CA GLU A 277 20.39 -28.91 4.08
C GLU A 277 19.88 -27.54 3.67
N PRO A 278 20.60 -26.80 2.78
CA PRO A 278 20.15 -25.54 2.22
C PRO A 278 18.94 -25.72 1.30
N ASP A 279 17.97 -24.83 1.43
CA ASP A 279 16.80 -24.79 0.56
C ASP A 279 16.93 -23.71 -0.54
N ALA A 280 15.91 -23.59 -1.39
CA ALA A 280 15.85 -22.57 -2.42
C ALA A 280 15.93 -21.13 -1.86
N PHE A 281 15.45 -20.92 -0.64
CA PHE A 281 15.52 -19.63 0.04
C PHE A 281 16.95 -19.29 0.47
N THR A 282 17.70 -20.27 0.99
CA THR A 282 19.12 -20.11 1.35
C THR A 282 19.95 -19.59 0.16
N TYR A 283 19.80 -20.21 -1.02
CA TYR A 283 20.50 -19.76 -2.22
C TYR A 283 20.02 -18.40 -2.70
N SER A 284 18.72 -18.11 -2.57
CA SER A 284 18.15 -16.80 -2.95
C SER A 284 18.74 -15.65 -2.14
N ILE A 285 19.12 -15.88 -0.87
CA ILE A 285 19.82 -14.88 -0.03
C ILE A 285 21.13 -14.44 -0.68
N PHE A 286 21.94 -15.40 -1.15
CA PHE A 286 23.21 -15.09 -1.81
C PHE A 286 23.00 -14.41 -3.15
N ILE A 287 22.05 -14.88 -3.97
CA ILE A 287 21.72 -14.23 -5.25
C ILE A 287 21.33 -12.78 -5.03
N HIS A 288 20.47 -12.50 -4.05
CA HIS A 288 20.07 -11.13 -3.71
C HIS A 288 21.27 -10.28 -3.28
N SER A 289 22.12 -10.82 -2.42
CA SER A 289 23.33 -10.13 -1.95
C SER A 289 24.27 -9.78 -3.10
N TYR A 290 24.55 -10.72 -4.02
CA TYR A 290 25.38 -10.47 -5.19
C TYR A 290 24.75 -9.46 -6.15
N CYS A 291 23.42 -9.53 -6.36
CA CYS A 291 22.70 -8.53 -7.11
C CYS A 291 22.80 -7.12 -6.48
N ASP A 292 22.71 -7.01 -5.17
CA ASP A 292 22.87 -5.72 -4.47
C ASP A 292 24.30 -5.19 -4.58
N ALA A 293 25.30 -6.07 -4.52
CA ALA A 293 26.70 -5.74 -4.72
C ALA A 293 27.11 -5.51 -6.20
N ASN A 294 26.15 -5.56 -7.13
CA ASN A 294 26.39 -5.47 -8.57
C ASN A 294 27.26 -6.60 -9.19
N ASP A 295 27.40 -7.72 -8.49
CA ASP A 295 28.12 -8.91 -8.99
C ASP A 295 27.15 -9.92 -9.63
N VAL A 296 26.73 -9.59 -10.84
CA VAL A 296 25.78 -10.42 -11.61
C VAL A 296 26.35 -11.79 -11.93
N GLN A 297 27.67 -11.88 -12.17
CA GLN A 297 28.31 -13.16 -12.50
C GLN A 297 28.25 -14.15 -11.33
N SER A 298 28.52 -13.70 -10.11
CA SER A 298 28.37 -14.56 -8.92
C SER A 298 26.91 -14.93 -8.67
N ALA A 299 25.96 -14.05 -8.94
CA ALA A 299 24.53 -14.37 -8.85
C ALA A 299 24.15 -15.50 -9.83
N PHE A 300 24.62 -15.47 -11.08
CA PHE A 300 24.40 -16.55 -12.03
C PHE A 300 25.08 -17.87 -11.61
N ARG A 301 26.31 -17.84 -11.08
CA ARG A 301 26.96 -19.03 -10.55
C ARG A 301 26.15 -19.72 -9.44
N VAL A 302 25.55 -18.93 -8.56
CA VAL A 302 24.67 -19.44 -7.51
C VAL A 302 23.36 -19.98 -8.09
N LEU A 303 22.77 -19.30 -9.09
CA LEU A 303 21.58 -19.76 -9.79
C LEU A 303 21.84 -21.13 -10.47
N ASP A 304 23.01 -21.30 -11.14
CA ASP A 304 23.39 -22.55 -11.75
C ASP A 304 23.62 -23.65 -10.69
N LYS A 305 24.15 -23.30 -9.52
CA LYS A 305 24.27 -24.23 -8.40
C LYS A 305 22.90 -24.71 -7.91
N MET A 306 21.92 -23.82 -7.76
CA MET A 306 20.53 -24.20 -7.45
C MET A 306 19.99 -25.21 -8.47
N ARG A 307 20.20 -24.95 -9.77
CA ARG A 307 19.74 -25.82 -10.86
C ARG A 307 20.36 -27.23 -10.77
N ARG A 308 21.66 -27.32 -10.47
CA ARG A 308 22.36 -28.61 -10.31
C ARG A 308 21.83 -29.44 -9.12
N TYR A 309 21.35 -28.77 -8.08
CA TYR A 309 20.72 -29.43 -6.93
C TYR A 309 19.20 -29.64 -7.11
N ASN A 310 18.65 -29.43 -8.30
CA ASN A 310 17.21 -29.50 -8.61
C ASN A 310 16.36 -28.60 -7.69
N LEU A 311 16.93 -27.53 -7.16
CA LEU A 311 16.19 -26.52 -6.40
C LEU A 311 15.58 -25.52 -7.39
N LEU A 312 14.25 -25.40 -7.39
CA LEU A 312 13.54 -24.48 -8.26
C LEU A 312 13.66 -23.04 -7.74
N PRO A 313 14.30 -22.11 -8.50
CA PRO A 313 14.28 -20.70 -8.12
C PRO A 313 12.86 -20.15 -8.12
N ASN A 314 12.53 -19.34 -7.12
CA ASN A 314 11.22 -18.68 -7.05
C ASN A 314 11.19 -17.37 -7.87
N VAL A 315 10.00 -16.78 -8.02
CA VAL A 315 9.79 -15.52 -8.74
C VAL A 315 10.71 -14.40 -8.23
N PHE A 316 10.87 -14.32 -6.90
CA PHE A 316 11.72 -13.29 -6.27
C PHE A 316 13.18 -13.41 -6.70
N THR A 317 13.72 -14.64 -6.78
CA THR A 317 15.09 -14.89 -7.25
C THR A 317 15.31 -14.39 -8.67
N TYR A 318 14.42 -14.74 -9.58
CA TYR A 318 14.49 -14.27 -10.97
C TYR A 318 14.37 -12.73 -11.05
N ASN A 319 13.43 -12.14 -10.31
CA ASN A 319 13.20 -10.70 -10.29
C ASN A 319 14.42 -9.90 -9.82
N CYS A 320 15.19 -10.41 -8.86
CA CYS A 320 16.43 -9.77 -8.41
C CYS A 320 17.46 -9.66 -9.53
N ILE A 321 17.65 -10.76 -10.27
CA ILE A 321 18.63 -10.79 -11.38
C ILE A 321 18.14 -9.95 -12.56
N ILE A 322 16.87 -10.11 -12.98
CA ILE A 322 16.26 -9.31 -14.06
C ILE A 322 16.41 -7.81 -13.78
N LYS A 323 16.05 -7.39 -12.57
CA LYS A 323 16.18 -5.98 -12.15
C LYS A 323 17.63 -5.50 -12.23
N ARG A 324 18.60 -6.33 -11.84
CA ARG A 324 20.01 -5.97 -11.88
C ARG A 324 20.52 -5.90 -13.32
N LEU A 325 20.16 -6.84 -14.17
CA LEU A 325 20.49 -6.83 -15.59
C LEU A 325 19.98 -5.56 -16.28
N CYS A 326 18.71 -5.20 -16.04
CA CYS A 326 18.15 -3.96 -16.59
C CYS A 326 18.90 -2.71 -16.11
N LYS A 327 19.33 -2.66 -14.85
CA LYS A 327 20.14 -1.54 -14.33
C LYS A 327 21.54 -1.47 -14.92
N ASN A 328 22.09 -2.59 -15.36
CA ASN A 328 23.40 -2.69 -16.00
C ASN A 328 23.31 -2.61 -17.53
N GLU A 329 22.16 -2.23 -18.08
CA GLU A 329 21.91 -2.11 -19.52
C GLU A 329 21.93 -3.44 -20.31
N HIS A 330 21.89 -4.58 -19.61
CA HIS A 330 21.86 -5.93 -20.17
C HIS A 330 20.41 -6.41 -20.38
N VAL A 331 19.59 -5.63 -21.09
CA VAL A 331 18.14 -5.92 -21.21
C VAL A 331 17.84 -7.19 -21.99
N GLU A 332 18.66 -7.56 -22.99
CA GLU A 332 18.46 -8.78 -23.77
C GLU A 332 18.68 -10.04 -22.90
N GLU A 333 19.67 -10.02 -22.01
CA GLU A 333 19.86 -11.09 -21.02
C GLU A 333 18.69 -11.15 -20.01
N ALA A 334 18.11 -9.98 -19.67
CA ALA A 334 16.91 -9.94 -18.82
C ALA A 334 15.70 -10.60 -19.50
N TYR A 335 15.52 -10.42 -20.82
CA TYR A 335 14.50 -11.13 -21.61
C TYR A 335 14.75 -12.64 -21.65
N GLN A 336 15.99 -13.06 -21.89
CA GLN A 336 16.35 -14.48 -21.89
C GLN A 336 16.04 -15.13 -20.56
N LEU A 337 16.33 -14.43 -19.45
CA LEU A 337 16.04 -14.93 -18.10
C LEU A 337 14.53 -14.98 -17.82
N LEU A 338 13.75 -14.02 -18.36
CA LEU A 338 12.29 -14.05 -18.27
C LEU A 338 11.70 -15.23 -19.06
N ASP A 339 12.24 -15.51 -20.25
CA ASP A 339 11.83 -16.66 -21.07
C ASP A 339 12.19 -17.98 -20.40
N GLU A 340 13.36 -18.06 -19.79
CA GLU A 340 13.77 -19.22 -19.00
C GLU A 340 12.84 -19.46 -17.81
N MET A 341 12.50 -18.40 -17.07
CA MET A 341 11.57 -18.47 -15.94
C MET A 341 10.23 -19.10 -16.36
N ILE A 342 9.67 -18.66 -17.49
CA ILE A 342 8.43 -19.19 -18.06
C ILE A 342 8.59 -20.66 -18.49
N SER A 343 9.67 -20.98 -19.20
CA SER A 343 9.94 -22.34 -19.69
C SER A 343 10.09 -23.37 -18.56
N ARG A 344 10.55 -22.92 -17.39
CA ARG A 344 10.65 -23.74 -16.17
C ARG A 344 9.36 -23.83 -15.36
N GLY A 345 8.27 -23.25 -15.86
CA GLY A 345 6.96 -23.27 -15.18
C GLY A 345 6.85 -22.28 -14.02
N VAL A 346 7.80 -21.35 -13.84
CA VAL A 346 7.71 -20.28 -12.85
C VAL A 346 6.96 -19.11 -13.48
N LYS A 347 5.74 -18.86 -13.03
CA LYS A 347 4.89 -17.79 -13.58
C LYS A 347 5.43 -16.41 -13.17
N PRO A 348 5.79 -15.53 -14.14
CA PRO A 348 6.19 -14.16 -13.86
C PRO A 348 5.07 -13.36 -13.19
N ASP A 349 5.44 -12.42 -12.34
CA ASP A 349 4.54 -11.43 -11.75
C ASP A 349 4.74 -10.04 -12.41
N THR A 350 3.96 -9.06 -11.96
CA THR A 350 4.08 -7.68 -12.47
C THR A 350 5.46 -7.08 -12.21
N TRP A 351 6.17 -7.49 -11.15
CA TRP A 351 7.53 -7.02 -10.86
C TRP A 351 8.55 -7.50 -11.88
N SER A 352 8.40 -8.74 -12.39
CA SER A 352 9.25 -9.30 -13.44
C SER A 352 9.24 -8.43 -14.68
N TYR A 353 8.04 -8.05 -15.14
CA TYR A 353 7.88 -7.22 -16.32
C TYR A 353 8.18 -5.75 -16.06
N ASN A 354 7.79 -5.21 -14.89
CA ASN A 354 7.98 -3.81 -14.56
C ASN A 354 9.45 -3.41 -14.46
N ALA A 355 10.36 -4.34 -14.13
CA ALA A 355 11.79 -4.10 -14.17
C ALA A 355 12.29 -3.81 -15.60
N ILE A 356 11.85 -4.60 -16.58
CA ILE A 356 12.17 -4.44 -18.01
C ILE A 356 11.42 -3.22 -18.58
N GLN A 357 10.17 -3.04 -18.16
CA GLN A 357 9.35 -1.89 -18.57
C GLN A 357 9.99 -0.56 -18.16
N ALA A 358 10.53 -0.48 -16.92
CA ALA A 358 11.24 0.69 -16.44
C ALA A 358 12.45 1.01 -17.33
N TYR A 359 13.25 -0.01 -17.70
CA TYR A 359 14.38 0.16 -18.63
C TYR A 359 13.93 0.80 -19.94
N HIS A 360 12.91 0.26 -20.61
CA HIS A 360 12.41 0.82 -21.87
C HIS A 360 11.84 2.24 -21.71
N CYS A 361 11.20 2.52 -20.54
CA CYS A 361 10.72 3.86 -20.24
C CYS A 361 11.86 4.86 -20.04
N ASP A 362 12.94 4.47 -19.37
CA ASP A 362 14.09 5.35 -19.12
C ASP A 362 14.85 5.64 -20.42
N HIS A 363 14.97 4.65 -21.32
CA HIS A 363 15.62 4.77 -22.64
C HIS A 363 14.69 5.31 -23.75
N CYS A 364 13.48 5.74 -23.42
CA CYS A 364 12.53 6.29 -24.39
C CYS A 364 12.11 5.32 -25.52
N GLU A 365 12.18 4.03 -25.31
CA GLU A 365 11.88 2.98 -26.29
C GLU A 365 10.39 2.64 -26.37
N VAL A 366 9.56 3.59 -26.84
CA VAL A 366 8.08 3.48 -26.85
C VAL A 366 7.58 2.16 -27.44
N ASN A 367 8.10 1.76 -28.60
CA ASN A 367 7.61 0.57 -29.29
C ASN A 367 7.91 -0.72 -28.51
N ARG A 368 9.04 -0.78 -27.81
CA ARG A 368 9.40 -1.92 -26.96
C ARG A 368 8.54 -1.93 -25.69
N ALA A 369 8.32 -0.76 -25.08
CA ALA A 369 7.47 -0.60 -23.91
C ALA A 369 6.02 -1.05 -24.19
N LEU A 370 5.42 -0.64 -25.31
CA LEU A 370 4.07 -1.06 -25.69
C LEU A 370 3.99 -2.56 -26.03
N ARG A 371 5.00 -3.11 -26.72
CA ARG A 371 5.07 -4.54 -27.00
C ARG A 371 5.19 -5.38 -25.72
N LEU A 372 5.92 -4.88 -24.72
CA LEU A 372 6.06 -5.57 -23.45
C LEU A 372 4.73 -5.61 -22.68
N MET A 373 3.95 -4.53 -22.68
CA MET A 373 2.59 -4.54 -22.10
C MET A 373 1.68 -5.59 -22.78
N PHE A 374 1.73 -5.68 -24.11
CA PHE A 374 0.99 -6.70 -24.83
C PHE A 374 1.46 -8.12 -24.48
N ARG A 375 2.78 -8.32 -24.32
CA ARG A 375 3.34 -9.59 -23.87
C ARG A 375 2.87 -9.97 -22.47
N MET A 376 2.82 -9.01 -21.53
CA MET A 376 2.29 -9.26 -20.18
C MET A 376 0.88 -9.87 -20.23
N GLU A 377 0.00 -9.29 -21.06
CA GLU A 377 -1.37 -9.78 -21.23
C GLU A 377 -1.41 -11.19 -21.83
N LYS A 378 -0.59 -11.45 -22.83
CA LYS A 378 -0.48 -12.78 -23.47
C LYS A 378 0.00 -13.85 -22.49
N ASP A 379 0.90 -13.49 -21.57
CA ASP A 379 1.46 -14.37 -20.56
C ASP A 379 0.55 -14.47 -19.31
N ASN A 380 -0.71 -13.96 -19.39
CA ASN A 380 -1.67 -13.90 -18.29
C ASN A 380 -1.15 -13.16 -17.04
N CYS A 381 -0.28 -12.18 -17.22
CA CYS A 381 0.18 -11.25 -16.21
C CYS A 381 -0.37 -9.86 -16.55
N LEU A 382 -1.51 -9.48 -15.97
CA LEU A 382 -2.15 -8.20 -16.31
C LEU A 382 -1.30 -7.02 -15.83
N PRO A 383 -1.08 -5.99 -16.71
CA PRO A 383 -0.44 -4.75 -16.31
C PRO A 383 -1.15 -4.11 -15.11
N ASP A 384 -0.39 -3.70 -14.11
CA ASP A 384 -0.93 -3.00 -12.94
C ASP A 384 -0.92 -1.47 -13.12
N ARG A 385 -1.44 -0.73 -12.14
CA ARG A 385 -1.43 0.74 -12.17
C ARG A 385 -0.02 1.32 -12.33
N HIS A 386 0.97 0.65 -11.78
CA HIS A 386 2.36 1.10 -11.89
C HIS A 386 2.87 0.97 -13.32
N THR A 387 2.58 -0.16 -13.99
CA THR A 387 2.88 -0.38 -15.41
C THR A 387 2.25 0.70 -16.28
N TYR A 388 0.94 0.96 -16.12
CA TYR A 388 0.25 2.01 -16.87
C TYR A 388 0.85 3.40 -16.62
N ASN A 389 1.11 3.75 -15.36
CA ASN A 389 1.70 5.05 -15.01
C ASN A 389 3.09 5.26 -15.63
N MET A 390 3.93 4.22 -15.69
CA MET A 390 5.24 4.29 -16.35
C MET A 390 5.09 4.59 -17.84
N VAL A 391 4.20 3.87 -18.53
CA VAL A 391 3.98 4.05 -19.97
C VAL A 391 3.33 5.39 -20.30
N LEU A 392 2.31 5.82 -19.55
CA LEU A 392 1.70 7.13 -19.70
C LEU A 392 2.73 8.25 -19.53
N LYS A 393 3.57 8.16 -18.50
CA LYS A 393 4.66 9.11 -18.26
C LYS A 393 5.67 9.16 -19.40
N LEU A 394 6.04 8.00 -19.97
CA LEU A 394 6.89 7.90 -21.15
C LEU A 394 6.25 8.59 -22.36
N LEU A 395 5.01 8.25 -22.69
CA LEU A 395 4.30 8.76 -23.86
C LEU A 395 4.12 10.29 -23.80
N ILE A 396 3.79 10.83 -22.63
CA ILE A 396 3.69 12.27 -22.41
C ILE A 396 5.07 12.93 -22.55
N ARG A 397 6.14 12.32 -22.00
CA ARG A 397 7.51 12.84 -22.10
C ARG A 397 7.94 13.00 -23.55
N ILE A 398 7.60 12.03 -24.40
CA ILE A 398 7.96 12.03 -25.83
C ILE A 398 6.97 12.85 -26.68
N GLY A 399 5.76 13.14 -26.17
CA GLY A 399 4.73 13.90 -26.91
C GLY A 399 3.83 13.03 -27.80
N ARG A 400 3.78 11.69 -27.55
CA ARG A 400 2.88 10.77 -28.28
C ARG A 400 1.50 10.75 -27.66
N PHE A 401 0.80 11.90 -27.76
CA PHE A 401 -0.51 12.10 -27.15
C PHE A 401 -1.61 11.23 -27.75
N ASP A 402 -1.47 10.84 -29.03
CA ASP A 402 -2.29 9.83 -29.69
C ASP A 402 -2.33 8.50 -28.91
N LYS A 403 -1.17 8.09 -28.44
CA LYS A 403 -1.04 6.84 -27.66
C LYS A 403 -1.41 7.01 -26.17
N VAL A 404 -1.30 8.22 -25.64
CA VAL A 404 -1.73 8.50 -24.25
C VAL A 404 -3.21 8.21 -24.11
N THR A 405 -4.05 8.72 -25.03
CA THR A 405 -5.50 8.50 -24.98
C THR A 405 -5.84 7.00 -25.13
N GLU A 406 -5.20 6.30 -26.06
CA GLU A 406 -5.40 4.86 -26.27
C GLU A 406 -5.05 4.04 -25.00
N VAL A 407 -3.92 4.34 -24.35
CA VAL A 407 -3.50 3.63 -23.13
C VAL A 407 -4.40 3.98 -21.95
N TRP A 408 -4.88 5.23 -21.84
CA TRP A 408 -5.83 5.67 -20.82
C TRP A 408 -7.18 4.95 -20.94
N GLU A 409 -7.74 4.89 -22.15
CA GLU A 409 -9.02 4.21 -22.40
C GLU A 409 -8.92 2.70 -22.15
N ASN A 410 -7.82 2.08 -22.57
CA ASN A 410 -7.55 0.65 -22.29
C ASN A 410 -7.46 0.37 -20.79
N MET A 411 -6.93 1.28 -19.98
CA MET A 411 -6.87 1.14 -18.52
C MET A 411 -8.27 1.16 -17.91
N GLY A 412 -9.14 2.08 -18.34
CA GLY A 412 -10.52 2.22 -17.84
C GLY A 412 -11.41 1.01 -18.20
N GLY A 413 -11.19 0.36 -19.36
CA GLY A 413 -11.92 -0.84 -19.79
C GLY A 413 -11.53 -2.13 -19.06
N LYS A 414 -10.43 -2.14 -18.29
CA LYS A 414 -9.86 -3.34 -17.64
C LYS A 414 -9.80 -3.21 -16.12
N ILE A 415 -10.93 -3.17 -15.42
CA ILE A 415 -11.03 -3.33 -13.95
C ILE A 415 -10.17 -2.32 -13.11
N PHE A 416 -9.27 -1.56 -13.71
CA PHE A 416 -8.38 -0.62 -13.04
C PHE A 416 -8.86 0.82 -13.22
N TYR A 417 -9.60 1.31 -12.23
CA TYR A 417 -9.94 2.73 -12.18
C TYR A 417 -8.68 3.57 -11.94
N PRO A 418 -8.52 4.71 -12.64
CA PRO A 418 -7.44 5.65 -12.41
C PRO A 418 -7.38 6.06 -10.93
N SER A 419 -6.18 6.10 -10.37
CA SER A 419 -5.95 6.53 -8.98
C SER A 419 -5.49 7.99 -8.95
N VAL A 420 -5.46 8.58 -7.75
CA VAL A 420 -4.88 9.92 -7.54
C VAL A 420 -3.51 10.07 -8.20
N SER A 421 -2.64 9.03 -8.08
CA SER A 421 -1.31 9.04 -8.70
C SER A 421 -1.36 9.01 -10.22
N THR A 422 -2.34 8.30 -10.83
CA THR A 422 -2.51 8.22 -12.29
C THR A 422 -2.95 9.58 -12.84
N TYR A 423 -3.96 10.20 -12.23
CA TYR A 423 -4.37 11.56 -12.57
C TYR A 423 -3.23 12.57 -12.41
N SER A 424 -2.45 12.47 -11.32
CA SER A 424 -1.28 13.33 -11.11
C SER A 424 -0.23 13.17 -12.22
N VAL A 425 0.04 11.95 -12.71
CA VAL A 425 0.95 11.73 -13.84
C VAL A 425 0.45 12.45 -15.10
N MET A 426 -0.85 12.37 -15.40
CA MET A 426 -1.46 13.04 -16.56
C MET A 426 -1.38 14.57 -16.41
N ILE A 427 -1.89 15.11 -15.32
CA ILE A 427 -1.95 16.54 -15.07
C ILE A 427 -0.55 17.16 -15.04
N HIS A 428 0.38 16.60 -14.26
CA HIS A 428 1.76 17.09 -14.18
C HIS A 428 2.50 16.97 -15.51
N GLY A 429 2.23 15.89 -16.24
CA GLY A 429 2.83 15.67 -17.54
C GLY A 429 2.37 16.69 -18.58
N PHE A 430 1.06 16.95 -18.67
CA PHE A 430 0.50 17.94 -19.60
C PHE A 430 0.86 19.38 -19.20
N CYS A 431 0.90 19.72 -17.91
CA CYS A 431 1.35 21.03 -17.43
C CYS A 431 2.77 21.39 -17.87
N LYS A 432 3.66 20.38 -18.12
CA LYS A 432 5.03 20.58 -18.57
C LYS A 432 5.16 20.75 -20.10
N LYS A 433 4.08 20.51 -20.86
CA LYS A 433 4.10 20.55 -22.33
C LYS A 433 3.42 21.83 -22.83
N LYS A 434 4.12 22.56 -23.71
CA LYS A 434 3.60 23.79 -24.32
C LYS A 434 2.32 23.47 -25.12
N GLY A 435 1.28 24.27 -24.93
CA GLY A 435 -0.01 24.11 -25.63
C GLY A 435 -0.85 22.91 -25.21
N LYS A 436 -0.57 22.30 -24.03
CA LYS A 436 -1.30 21.14 -23.52
C LYS A 436 -1.95 21.37 -22.14
N LEU A 437 -2.11 22.63 -21.76
CA LEU A 437 -2.67 22.98 -20.46
C LEU A 437 -4.19 22.72 -20.38
N GLU A 438 -4.90 22.82 -21.51
CA GLU A 438 -6.33 22.48 -21.59
C GLU A 438 -6.57 21.00 -21.28
N GLU A 439 -5.72 20.11 -21.79
CA GLU A 439 -5.79 18.69 -21.46
C GLU A 439 -5.51 18.44 -19.98
N ALA A 440 -4.58 19.20 -19.38
CA ALA A 440 -4.34 19.10 -17.94
C ALA A 440 -5.59 19.49 -17.14
N CYS A 441 -6.27 20.59 -17.53
CA CYS A 441 -7.52 21.01 -16.92
C CYS A 441 -8.62 19.96 -17.10
N LYS A 442 -8.77 19.39 -18.32
CA LYS A 442 -9.73 18.32 -18.59
C LYS A 442 -9.56 17.12 -17.67
N TYR A 443 -8.34 16.60 -17.50
CA TYR A 443 -8.09 15.47 -16.60
C TYR A 443 -8.26 15.84 -15.12
N PHE A 444 -8.00 17.09 -14.75
CA PHE A 444 -8.28 17.59 -13.41
C PHE A 444 -9.80 17.67 -13.15
N GLU A 445 -10.59 18.14 -14.11
CA GLU A 445 -12.06 18.16 -14.02
C GLU A 445 -12.64 16.74 -13.88
N ILE A 446 -12.22 15.81 -14.73
CA ILE A 446 -12.65 14.39 -14.62
C ILE A 446 -12.34 13.84 -13.23
N MET A 447 -11.16 14.13 -12.69
CA MET A 447 -10.75 13.71 -11.35
C MET A 447 -11.68 14.24 -10.25
N ILE A 448 -12.11 15.52 -10.36
CA ILE A 448 -13.07 16.15 -9.44
C ILE A 448 -14.46 15.53 -9.59
N ASP A 449 -14.93 15.29 -10.83
CA ASP A 449 -16.23 14.70 -11.13
C ASP A 449 -16.35 13.27 -10.60
N GLU A 450 -15.26 12.51 -10.62
CA GLU A 450 -15.18 11.17 -10.01
C GLU A 450 -15.06 11.21 -8.47
N GLY A 451 -15.02 12.39 -7.85
CA GLY A 451 -14.90 12.55 -6.41
C GLY A 451 -13.52 12.15 -5.85
N ILE A 452 -12.49 12.12 -6.68
CA ILE A 452 -11.12 11.74 -6.30
C ILE A 452 -10.37 13.00 -5.83
N PRO A 453 -9.96 13.12 -4.55
CA PRO A 453 -9.26 14.30 -4.05
C PRO A 453 -7.83 14.38 -4.62
N PRO A 454 -7.45 15.50 -5.29
CA PRO A 454 -6.10 15.69 -5.81
C PRO A 454 -5.07 15.87 -4.68
N TYR A 455 -3.80 15.59 -4.98
CA TYR A 455 -2.73 16.01 -4.09
C TYR A 455 -2.59 17.54 -4.09
N VAL A 456 -2.24 18.12 -2.94
CA VAL A 456 -1.97 19.57 -2.81
C VAL A 456 -0.98 20.04 -3.88
N ALA A 457 0.13 19.33 -4.07
CA ALA A 457 1.13 19.64 -5.08
C ALA A 457 0.58 19.65 -6.53
N THR A 458 -0.46 18.85 -6.82
CA THR A 458 -1.11 18.83 -8.15
C THR A 458 -1.96 20.09 -8.35
N VAL A 459 -2.69 20.49 -7.31
CA VAL A 459 -3.50 21.73 -7.33
C VAL A 459 -2.61 22.95 -7.51
N GLU A 460 -1.53 23.04 -6.72
CA GLU A 460 -0.56 24.15 -6.78
C GLU A 460 0.14 24.24 -8.13
N LEU A 461 0.59 23.09 -8.68
CA LEU A 461 1.23 23.07 -9.98
C LEU A 461 0.30 23.58 -11.09
N LEU A 462 -0.94 23.06 -11.14
CA LEU A 462 -1.92 23.47 -12.15
C LEU A 462 -2.25 24.96 -12.01
N ARG A 463 -2.53 25.44 -10.80
CA ARG A 463 -2.76 26.85 -10.50
C ARG A 463 -1.60 27.73 -10.98
N ASN A 464 -0.37 27.38 -10.60
CA ASN A 464 0.81 28.19 -10.94
C ASN A 464 1.03 28.26 -12.47
N ARG A 465 0.73 27.18 -13.20
CA ARG A 465 0.80 27.16 -14.66
C ARG A 465 -0.29 28.02 -15.32
N LEU A 466 -1.52 27.96 -14.81
CA LEU A 466 -2.62 28.80 -15.27
C LEU A 466 -2.35 30.29 -15.00
N LEU A 467 -1.81 30.61 -13.81
CA LEU A 467 -1.39 31.97 -13.45
C LEU A 467 -0.31 32.50 -14.38
N GLY A 468 0.74 31.70 -14.63
CA GLY A 468 1.86 32.10 -15.48
C GLY A 468 1.49 32.34 -16.94
N LEU A 469 0.32 31.88 -17.39
CA LEU A 469 -0.22 32.10 -18.75
C LEU A 469 -1.43 33.05 -18.78
N GLY A 470 -1.80 33.66 -17.63
CA GLY A 470 -2.90 34.63 -17.55
C GLY A 470 -4.31 34.00 -17.58
N PHE A 471 -4.46 32.67 -17.46
CA PHE A 471 -5.78 31.99 -17.52
C PHE A 471 -6.54 32.06 -16.18
N LEU A 472 -6.86 33.28 -15.72
CA LEU A 472 -7.52 33.51 -14.44
C LEU A 472 -8.93 32.93 -14.40
N ASP A 473 -9.69 33.02 -15.50
CA ASP A 473 -11.05 32.50 -15.58
C ASP A 473 -11.10 30.99 -15.38
N HIS A 474 -10.12 30.25 -15.90
CA HIS A 474 -10.03 28.80 -15.70
C HIS A 474 -9.78 28.44 -14.23
N ILE A 475 -9.01 29.25 -13.50
CA ILE A 475 -8.77 29.03 -12.07
C ILE A 475 -10.08 29.20 -11.28
N GLU A 476 -10.88 30.21 -11.59
CA GLU A 476 -12.17 30.45 -10.95
C GLU A 476 -13.15 29.31 -11.25
N ILE A 477 -13.26 28.88 -12.52
CA ILE A 477 -14.10 27.74 -12.93
C ILE A 477 -13.72 26.46 -12.19
N LEU A 478 -12.43 26.13 -12.15
CA LEU A 478 -11.96 24.92 -11.45
C LEU A 478 -12.18 25.00 -9.93
N ALA A 479 -11.96 26.18 -9.32
CA ALA A 479 -12.20 26.39 -7.90
C ALA A 479 -13.69 26.25 -7.55
N ASP A 480 -14.59 26.79 -8.38
CA ASP A 480 -16.04 26.65 -8.18
C ASP A 480 -16.49 25.21 -8.36
N LYS A 481 -15.96 24.49 -9.34
CA LYS A 481 -16.21 23.06 -9.52
C LYS A 481 -15.76 22.24 -8.31
N MET A 482 -14.59 22.56 -7.73
CA MET A 482 -14.12 21.94 -6.49
C MET A 482 -15.04 22.21 -5.29
N ARG A 483 -15.58 23.44 -5.16
CA ARG A 483 -16.53 23.81 -4.10
C ARG A 483 -17.86 23.07 -4.22
N GLN A 484 -18.31 22.79 -5.44
CA GLN A 484 -19.56 22.07 -5.73
C GLN A 484 -19.41 20.55 -5.58
N SER A 485 -18.20 20.04 -5.41
CA SER A 485 -17.96 18.60 -5.22
C SER A 485 -18.65 18.08 -3.96
N THR A 486 -19.11 16.84 -4.00
CA THR A 486 -19.67 16.13 -2.82
C THR A 486 -18.60 15.72 -1.80
N SER A 487 -17.31 15.81 -2.15
CA SER A 487 -16.18 15.43 -1.31
C SER A 487 -15.66 16.61 -0.49
N CYS A 488 -15.80 16.58 0.83
CA CYS A 488 -15.25 17.61 1.74
C CYS A 488 -13.75 17.84 1.53
N ALA A 489 -12.98 16.78 1.25
CA ALA A 489 -11.55 16.89 0.99
C ALA A 489 -11.23 17.67 -0.28
N ILE A 490 -12.10 17.62 -1.31
CA ILE A 490 -11.96 18.44 -2.53
C ILE A 490 -12.34 19.88 -2.24
N GLN A 491 -13.41 20.11 -1.46
CA GLN A 491 -13.85 21.45 -1.08
C GLN A 491 -12.78 22.20 -0.27
N GLU A 492 -12.11 21.53 0.66
CA GLU A 492 -11.00 22.12 1.42
C GLU A 492 -9.84 22.57 0.52
N LEU A 493 -9.55 21.81 -0.54
CA LEU A 493 -8.51 22.14 -1.52
C LEU A 493 -8.88 23.28 -2.48
N ALA A 494 -10.15 23.62 -2.60
CA ALA A 494 -10.61 24.74 -3.44
C ALA A 494 -9.97 26.07 -3.03
N ASN A 495 -9.70 26.28 -1.73
CA ASN A 495 -9.04 27.48 -1.23
C ASN A 495 -7.58 27.60 -1.71
N ILE A 496 -6.92 26.48 -2.00
CA ILE A 496 -5.56 26.46 -2.55
C ILE A 496 -5.58 26.88 -4.02
N MET A 497 -6.64 26.54 -4.76
CA MET A 497 -6.79 26.92 -6.17
C MET A 497 -7.01 28.44 -6.33
N ILE A 498 -7.64 29.10 -5.35
CA ILE A 498 -7.98 30.53 -5.45
C ILE A 498 -6.74 31.40 -5.25
N VAL A 499 -6.62 32.42 -6.08
CA VAL A 499 -5.59 33.45 -5.93
C VAL A 499 -6.08 34.53 -4.97
N ASN A 500 -5.36 34.78 -3.88
CA ASN A 500 -5.66 35.90 -3.00
C ASN A 500 -5.68 37.21 -3.82
N ARG A 501 -6.67 38.08 -3.59
CA ARG A 501 -6.85 39.37 -4.28
C ARG A 501 -5.59 40.25 -4.29
N THR A 502 -4.69 40.11 -3.34
CA THR A 502 -3.40 40.82 -3.28
C THR A 502 -2.44 40.42 -4.40
N THR A 503 -2.40 39.18 -4.83
CA THR A 503 -1.57 38.69 -5.96
C THR A 503 -2.16 39.12 -7.32
N ARG A 504 -3.48 39.34 -7.40
CA ARG A 504 -4.17 39.80 -8.61
C ARG A 504 -3.76 41.25 -9.00
N ASN A 505 -3.45 42.08 -8.02
CA ASN A 505 -3.06 43.50 -8.25
C ASN A 505 -1.56 43.65 -8.60
N THR A 506 -0.71 42.72 -8.18
CA THR A 506 0.72 42.67 -8.56
C THR A 506 0.90 42.16 -9.99
N LEU A 507 0.19 41.11 -10.39
CA LEU A 507 0.26 40.58 -11.77
C LEU A 507 -0.26 41.56 -12.84
N ARG A 508 -1.29 42.31 -12.55
CA ARG A 508 -1.77 43.39 -13.47
C ARG A 508 -0.80 44.57 -13.58
N ARG A 509 0.11 44.78 -12.63
CA ARG A 509 1.17 45.79 -12.71
C ARG A 509 2.39 45.32 -13.47
N ASP A 510 2.71 44.02 -13.43
CA ASP A 510 3.90 43.43 -14.08
C ASP A 510 3.66 43.17 -15.60
N GLU A 511 2.37 43.01 -16.05
CA GLU A 511 2.03 42.94 -17.48
C GLU A 511 2.23 44.27 -18.24
N MET A 512 2.48 45.36 -17.52
CA MET A 512 2.76 46.68 -18.14
C MET A 512 4.27 46.94 -18.38
N TYR A 513 5.13 46.03 -17.93
CA TYR A 513 6.61 46.13 -18.11
C TYR A 513 7.21 44.73 -18.26
N THR A 514 7.25 44.16 -19.43
CA THR A 514 8.33 43.31 -19.97
C THR A 514 7.89 42.59 -21.24
N GLU A 515 8.05 43.22 -22.38
CA GLU A 515 8.53 42.56 -23.59
C GLU A 515 10.05 42.58 -23.52
N SER A 516 10.68 41.42 -23.36
CA SER A 516 12.00 41.10 -23.90
C SER A 516 12.35 39.63 -23.61
N ASP A 517 12.72 38.96 -24.69
CA ASP A 517 13.24 37.61 -24.83
C ASP A 517 14.27 37.21 -23.78
N GLU A 518 14.23 35.94 -23.34
CA GLU A 518 15.43 35.11 -23.23
C GLU A 518 15.09 33.63 -23.07
N ASP A 519 15.55 32.86 -24.06
CA ASP A 519 15.69 31.40 -24.03
C ASP A 519 16.62 30.97 -22.89
N VAL A 520 16.15 30.10 -22.00
CA VAL A 520 17.06 29.32 -21.15
C VAL A 520 16.71 27.85 -21.19
N THR A 521 17.52 27.14 -21.93
CA THR A 521 17.69 25.69 -21.91
C THR A 521 18.28 25.29 -20.55
N ILE A 522 17.57 24.52 -19.75
CA ILE A 522 18.14 23.81 -18.60
C ILE A 522 17.76 22.33 -18.69
N CYS A 523 18.79 21.51 -18.93
CA CYS A 523 18.85 20.08 -18.69
C CYS A 523 18.76 19.81 -17.18
N PHE A 524 17.83 18.91 -16.76
CA PHE A 524 18.00 17.96 -15.63
C PHE A 524 17.01 16.81 -15.81
#